data_4b4f8d569288dc920d49e247c8f0a329
#
_entry.id   4b4f8d569288dc920d49e247c8f0a329
#
_cell.length_a   1.000
_cell.length_b   1.000
_cell.length_c   1.000
_cell.angle_alpha   90.00
_cell.angle_beta   90.00
_cell.angle_gamma   90.00
#
_symmetry.space_group_name_H-M   'P 1'
#
loop_
_entity.id
_entity.type
_entity.pdbx_description
1 polymer ?
#
loop_
_entity_poly.entity_id
_entity_poly.type
_entity_poly.pdbx_seq_one_letter_code
_entity_poly.pdbx_strand_id
1 'polypeptide(L)' 'MSDLFVDRLGNIVVGDGVARLDFLRLSAVDAEKKQARMAPSVRLAIPVSGLLQAIEMLDKMRGELLR' A
#
# COMPACT_ATOMS: atom_id res chain seq x y z
N MET A 1 -19.65 2.07 -5.01
CA MET A 1 -18.28 2.42 -4.58
C MET A 1 -17.32 2.04 -5.69
N SER A 2 -16.44 2.95 -6.07
CA SER A 2 -15.43 2.66 -7.09
C SER A 2 -14.13 2.22 -6.41
N ASP A 3 -13.43 1.33 -7.07
CA ASP A 3 -12.17 0.83 -6.58
C ASP A 3 -11.02 1.72 -7.04
N LEU A 4 -10.04 1.91 -6.16
CA LEU A 4 -8.78 2.55 -6.51
C LEU A 4 -7.73 1.46 -6.68
N PHE A 5 -7.05 1.46 -7.80
CA PHE A 5 -5.98 0.50 -8.04
C PHE A 5 -4.64 1.09 -7.65
N VAL A 6 -3.89 0.36 -6.84
CA VAL A 6 -2.51 0.70 -6.49
C VAL A 6 -1.65 -0.53 -6.65
N ASP A 7 -0.38 -0.35 -6.98
CA ASP A 7 0.49 -1.49 -7.22
C ASP A 7 1.20 -1.94 -5.96
N ARG A 8 1.58 -1.01 -5.10
CA ARG A 8 2.33 -1.37 -3.90
C ARG A 8 2.29 -0.25 -2.86
N LEU A 9 2.61 -0.61 -1.63
CA LEU A 9 2.81 0.33 -0.55
C LEU A 9 4.25 0.86 -0.65
N GLY A 10 4.40 2.18 -0.64
CA GLY A 10 5.71 2.80 -0.76
C GLY A 10 6.30 3.26 0.55
N ASN A 11 5.47 3.78 1.46
CA ASN A 11 5.95 4.34 2.69
C ASN A 11 4.87 4.36 3.75
N ILE A 12 5.27 4.30 5.02
CA ILE A 12 4.37 4.44 6.16
C ILE A 12 4.97 5.42 7.14
N VAL A 13 4.19 6.42 7.53
CA VAL A 13 4.60 7.40 8.54
C VAL A 13 3.58 7.35 9.67
N VAL A 14 4.06 7.20 10.91
CA VAL A 14 3.21 7.14 12.08
C VAL A 14 3.53 8.33 12.99
N GLY A 15 2.51 9.05 13.40
CA GLY A 15 2.63 10.15 14.34
C GLY A 15 1.28 10.50 14.93
N ASP A 16 1.26 10.90 16.19
CA ASP A 16 0.05 11.35 16.90
C ASP A 16 -1.09 10.36 16.82
N GLY A 17 -0.78 9.07 16.90
CA GLY A 17 -1.80 8.01 16.89
C GLY A 17 -2.41 7.74 15.53
N VAL A 18 -1.85 8.31 14.48
CA VAL A 18 -2.33 8.15 13.10
C VAL A 18 -1.21 7.61 12.23
N ALA A 19 -1.53 6.62 11.41
CA ALA A 19 -0.62 6.09 10.41
C ALA A 19 -1.04 6.60 9.03
N ARG A 20 -0.06 7.08 8.27
CA ARG A 20 -0.27 7.51 6.89
C ARG A 20 0.44 6.56 5.97
N LEU A 21 -0.32 5.94 5.09
CA LEU A 21 0.18 4.92 4.17
C LEU A 21 0.19 5.52 2.76
N ASP A 22 1.37 5.60 2.17
CA ASP A 22 1.52 6.13 0.82
C ASP A 22 1.59 4.96 -0.15
N PHE A 23 0.63 4.91 -1.06
CA PHE A 23 0.56 3.87 -2.08
C PHE A 23 1.08 4.39 -3.40
N LEU A 24 1.74 3.52 -4.12
CA LEU A 24 2.35 3.82 -5.41
C LEU A 24 1.69 3.04 -6.52
N ARG A 25 1.76 3.59 -7.71
CA ARG A 25 1.32 2.90 -8.91
C ARG A 25 2.40 2.97 -9.97
N LEU A 26 2.38 1.99 -10.85
CA LEU A 26 3.29 1.96 -11.98
C LEU A 26 2.90 3.08 -12.95
N SER A 27 3.83 3.99 -13.23
CA SER A 27 3.56 5.12 -14.12
C SER A 27 4.20 4.95 -15.48
N ALA A 28 5.34 4.25 -15.56
CA ALA A 28 6.04 4.05 -16.82
C ALA A 28 6.95 2.83 -16.72
N VAL A 29 7.14 2.16 -17.84
CA VAL A 29 8.07 1.06 -17.96
C VAL A 29 9.04 1.39 -19.09
N ASP A 30 10.34 1.34 -18.78
CA ASP A 30 11.38 1.47 -19.80
C ASP A 30 11.88 0.09 -20.17
N ALA A 31 11.43 -0.42 -21.31
CA ALA A 31 11.74 -1.76 -21.74
C ALA A 31 13.23 -1.93 -22.05
N GLU A 32 13.88 -0.87 -22.55
CA GLU A 32 15.30 -0.95 -22.89
C GLU A 32 16.18 -1.05 -21.66
N LYS A 33 15.86 -0.27 -20.63
CA LYS A 33 16.63 -0.26 -19.37
C LYS A 33 16.10 -1.27 -18.37
N LYS A 34 15.00 -1.94 -18.68
CA LYS A 34 14.32 -2.88 -17.79
C LYS A 34 14.00 -2.24 -16.43
N GLN A 35 13.60 -0.98 -16.46
CA GLN A 35 13.26 -0.22 -15.27
C GLN A 35 11.78 0.12 -15.26
N ALA A 36 11.19 0.03 -14.07
CA ALA A 36 9.83 0.46 -13.85
C ALA A 36 9.87 1.72 -12.97
N ARG A 37 9.07 2.71 -13.35
CA ARG A 37 8.96 3.95 -12.57
C ARG A 37 7.66 3.94 -11.82
N MET A 38 7.75 4.13 -10.50
CA MET A 38 6.60 4.21 -9.63
C MET A 38 6.29 5.68 -9.32
N ALA A 39 5.01 5.99 -9.19
CA ALA A 39 4.57 7.33 -8.85
C ALA A 39 3.59 7.28 -7.68
N PRO A 40 3.54 8.34 -6.84
CA PRO A 40 2.54 8.42 -5.78
C PRO A 40 1.14 8.36 -6.37
N SER A 41 0.27 7.59 -5.73
CA SER A 41 -1.11 7.43 -6.16
C SER A 41 -2.07 7.97 -5.11
N VAL A 42 -2.08 7.40 -3.92
CA VAL A 42 -3.01 7.78 -2.88
C VAL A 42 -2.34 7.66 -1.52
N ARG A 43 -2.73 8.55 -0.61
CA ARG A 43 -2.33 8.47 0.79
C ARG A 43 -3.57 8.22 1.62
N LEU A 44 -3.52 7.20 2.46
CA LEU A 44 -4.58 6.91 3.42
C LEU A 44 -4.10 7.22 4.82
N ALA A 45 -4.94 7.85 5.60
CA ALA A 45 -4.69 8.07 7.02
C ALA A 45 -5.64 7.19 7.81
N ILE A 46 -5.10 6.43 8.75
CA ILE A 46 -5.87 5.51 9.56
C ILE A 46 -5.36 5.60 11.01
N PRO A 47 -6.26 5.55 12.01
CA PRO A 47 -5.81 5.44 13.40
C PRO A 47 -4.93 4.21 13.59
N VAL A 48 -3.92 4.30 14.45
CA VAL A 48 -3.02 3.17 14.70
C VAL A 48 -3.80 1.93 15.13
N SER A 49 -4.84 2.09 15.94
CA SER A 49 -5.69 0.97 16.34
C SER A 49 -6.32 0.25 15.15
N GLY A 50 -6.79 1.01 14.16
CA GLY A 50 -7.35 0.45 12.95
C GLY A 50 -6.30 -0.23 12.09
N LEU A 51 -5.09 0.32 12.05
CA LEU A 51 -3.99 -0.30 11.32
C LEU A 51 -3.60 -1.63 11.95
N LEU A 52 -3.54 -1.71 13.27
CA LEU A 52 -3.21 -2.97 13.96
C LEU A 52 -4.26 -4.04 13.66
N GLN A 53 -5.53 -3.66 13.64
CA GLN A 53 -6.61 -4.58 13.28
C GLN A 53 -6.46 -5.04 11.82
N ALA A 54 -6.12 -4.11 10.93
CA ALA A 54 -5.91 -4.44 9.52
C ALA A 54 -4.75 -5.42 9.34
N ILE A 55 -3.67 -5.25 10.11
CA ILE A 55 -2.53 -6.16 10.07
C ILE A 55 -2.96 -7.57 10.46
N GLU A 56 -3.79 -7.72 11.49
CA GLU A 56 -4.28 -9.03 11.90
C GLU A 56 -5.12 -9.68 10.80
N MET A 57 -5.99 -8.90 10.17
CA MET A 57 -6.83 -9.41 9.09
C MET A 57 -6.00 -9.82 7.87
N LEU A 58 -5.01 -9.00 7.52
CA LEU A 58 -4.13 -9.28 6.40
C LEU A 58 -3.27 -10.51 6.67
N ASP A 59 -2.82 -10.69 7.90
CA ASP A 59 -2.01 -11.84 8.26
C ASP A 59 -2.79 -13.15 8.12
N LYS A 60 -4.07 -13.14 8.48
CA LYS A 60 -4.94 -14.29 8.26
C LYS A 60 -5.11 -14.59 6.77
N MET A 61 -5.26 -13.55 5.96
CA MET A 61 -5.41 -13.69 4.52
C MET A 61 -4.14 -14.19 3.85
N ARG A 62 -2.99 -13.91 4.45
CA ARG A 62 -1.70 -14.31 3.92
C ARG A 62 -1.63 -15.81 3.63
N GLY A 63 -2.15 -16.63 4.55
CA GLY A 63 -2.16 -18.07 4.37
C GLY A 63 -2.98 -18.50 3.14
N GLU A 64 -4.07 -17.79 2.87
CA GLU A 64 -4.89 -18.05 1.69
C GLU A 64 -4.18 -17.66 0.40
N LEU A 65 -3.45 -16.54 0.43
CA LEU A 65 -2.78 -16.03 -0.77
C LEU A 65 -1.55 -16.85 -1.15
N LEU A 66 -0.93 -17.52 -0.16
CA LEU A 66 0.31 -18.26 -0.38
C LEU A 66 0.09 -19.76 -0.57
N ARG A 67 -1.14 -20.19 -0.73
CA ARG A 67 -1.45 -21.59 -1.00
C ARG A 67 -0.95 -22.03 -2.36
#